data_3d47c4d7e3f18b0a7d729776aec8078e
#
_entry.id   3d47c4d7e3f18b0a7d729776aec8078e
#
_cell.length_a   1.000
_cell.length_b   1.000
_cell.length_c   1.000
_cell.angle_alpha   90.00
_cell.angle_beta   90.00
_cell.angle_gamma   90.00
#
_symmetry.space_group_name_H-M   'P 1'
#
loop_
_entity.id
_entity.type
_entity.pdbx_description
1 polymer ?
#
loop_
_entity_poly.entity_id
_entity_poly.type
_entity_poly.pdbx_seq_one_letter_code
_entity_poly.pdbx_strand_id
1 'polypeptide(L)'
;MSKKHLPDGIRVRWLGHATFDIVGPAGQKFLIDPFVVNNPAFPKELGAEVTAPGAYHAVLVTHPHSDHFEDAVPLLKDDPELKVVAQFEIGLWLKEQGVNEGQIVGMNTGGTLPFKDVRITMVPAIHTSSVTEDGAPRALGFPIGYVLRFANGFTIYNTGDTAVTMDMKIVHDLYKPNLVILPIGDFYTMGAEQAAYALHLLQPDFAIGGHWGTFNGMPPGTPEALEKELARYKLPTQLIKLKPGESLT
;
A
#
# COMPACT_ATOMS: atom_id res chain seq x y z
N MET A 1 -18.93 1.00 22.93
CA MET A 1 -18.97 1.26 21.48
C MET A 1 -19.07 -0.08 20.77
N SER A 2 -20.01 -0.26 19.81
CA SER A 2 -20.04 -1.48 19.00
C SER A 2 -18.73 -1.58 18.21
N LYS A 3 -18.15 -2.80 18.10
CA LYS A 3 -17.01 -3.01 17.23
C LYS A 3 -17.44 -2.68 15.80
N LYS A 4 -16.73 -1.79 15.13
CA LYS A 4 -16.90 -1.56 13.69
C LYS A 4 -16.37 -2.81 12.98
N HIS A 5 -17.01 -3.21 11.89
CA HIS A 5 -16.61 -4.33 11.02
C HIS A 5 -16.43 -3.81 9.60
N LEU A 6 -15.59 -4.47 8.81
CA LEU A 6 -15.54 -4.18 7.39
C LEU A 6 -16.88 -4.56 6.74
N PRO A 7 -17.28 -3.87 5.65
CA PRO A 7 -18.40 -4.33 4.83
C PRO A 7 -18.13 -5.71 4.23
N ASP A 8 -19.22 -6.48 4.03
CA ASP A 8 -19.13 -7.80 3.43
C ASP A 8 -18.34 -7.79 2.10
N GLY A 9 -17.51 -8.80 1.91
CA GLY A 9 -16.70 -8.99 0.71
C GLY A 9 -15.39 -8.18 0.67
N ILE A 10 -15.14 -7.29 1.63
CA ILE A 10 -13.86 -6.60 1.74
C ILE A 10 -12.93 -7.39 2.64
N ARG A 11 -11.72 -7.64 2.16
CA ARG A 11 -10.63 -8.22 2.94
C ARG A 11 -9.34 -7.43 2.70
N VAL A 12 -8.60 -7.19 3.77
CA VAL A 12 -7.23 -6.66 3.70
C VAL A 12 -6.32 -7.61 4.44
N ARG A 13 -5.35 -8.21 3.74
CA ARG A 13 -4.35 -9.11 4.32
C ARG A 13 -2.98 -8.45 4.27
N TRP A 14 -2.29 -8.44 5.40
CA TRP A 14 -0.92 -7.99 5.46
C TRP A 14 0.03 -9.15 5.14
N LEU A 15 0.88 -8.98 4.14
CA LEU A 15 1.84 -9.99 3.68
C LEU A 15 3.26 -9.75 4.20
N GLY A 16 3.43 -8.80 5.11
CA GLY A 16 4.71 -8.37 5.64
C GLY A 16 5.25 -7.12 4.94
N HIS A 17 6.03 -6.32 5.64
CA HIS A 17 6.58 -5.04 5.19
C HIS A 17 5.47 -4.10 4.69
N ALA A 18 5.57 -3.62 3.44
CA ALA A 18 4.58 -2.77 2.79
C ALA A 18 3.64 -3.54 1.85
N THR A 19 3.77 -4.88 1.78
CA THR A 19 2.99 -5.71 0.86
C THR A 19 1.62 -6.02 1.45
N PHE A 20 0.56 -5.65 0.73
CA PHE A 20 -0.82 -5.90 1.11
C PHE A 20 -1.62 -6.53 -0.03
N ASP A 21 -2.46 -7.49 0.33
CA ASP A 21 -3.45 -8.12 -0.55
C ASP A 21 -4.83 -7.54 -0.18
N ILE A 22 -5.51 -6.96 -1.15
CA ILE A 22 -6.82 -6.35 -0.97
C ILE A 22 -7.83 -7.02 -1.89
N VAL A 23 -8.93 -7.49 -1.29
CA VAL A 23 -10.11 -7.96 -2.02
C VAL A 23 -11.24 -6.95 -1.82
N GLY A 24 -11.84 -6.51 -2.91
CA GLY A 24 -12.99 -5.62 -2.89
C GLY A 24 -14.32 -6.38 -2.91
N PRO A 25 -15.45 -5.69 -2.65
CA PRO A 25 -16.75 -6.31 -2.42
C PRO A 25 -17.35 -7.04 -3.64
N ALA A 26 -16.90 -6.74 -4.86
CA ALA A 26 -17.28 -7.46 -6.09
C ALA A 26 -16.17 -8.42 -6.57
N GLY A 27 -15.29 -8.85 -5.67
CA GLY A 27 -14.22 -9.81 -5.95
C GLY A 27 -13.01 -9.21 -6.67
N GLN A 28 -12.87 -7.88 -6.70
CA GLN A 28 -11.66 -7.24 -7.22
C GLN A 28 -10.48 -7.61 -6.32
N LYS A 29 -9.33 -7.95 -6.93
CA LYS A 29 -8.13 -8.37 -6.21
C LYS A 29 -6.95 -7.51 -6.61
N PHE A 30 -6.30 -6.91 -5.62
CA PHE A 30 -5.14 -6.04 -5.78
C PHE A 30 -3.99 -6.51 -4.89
N LEU A 31 -2.78 -6.48 -5.44
CA LEU A 31 -1.55 -6.62 -4.67
C LEU A 31 -0.86 -5.26 -4.63
N ILE A 32 -0.62 -4.72 -3.44
CA ILE A 32 0.10 -3.47 -3.27
C ILE A 32 1.54 -3.79 -2.94
N ASP A 33 2.46 -3.12 -3.62
CA ASP A 33 3.91 -3.16 -3.41
C ASP A 33 4.46 -4.60 -3.27
N PRO A 34 4.57 -5.35 -4.40
CA PRO A 34 4.97 -6.74 -4.39
C PRO A 34 6.45 -6.92 -3.98
N PHE A 35 6.65 -7.24 -2.73
CA PHE A 35 7.90 -7.68 -2.14
C PHE A 35 7.66 -9.02 -1.44
N VAL A 36 7.93 -10.12 -2.12
CA VAL A 36 7.53 -11.48 -1.76
C VAL A 36 8.74 -12.38 -1.53
N VAL A 37 9.59 -12.53 -2.56
CA VAL A 37 10.67 -13.54 -2.58
C VAL A 37 11.74 -13.24 -1.54
N ASN A 38 12.22 -12.00 -1.47
CA ASN A 38 13.28 -11.57 -0.56
C ASN A 38 12.76 -10.87 0.70
N ASN A 39 11.44 -10.82 0.91
CA ASN A 39 10.84 -10.25 2.12
C ASN A 39 11.01 -11.20 3.31
N PRO A 40 11.84 -10.86 4.31
CA PRO A 40 12.06 -11.75 5.46
C PRO A 40 10.82 -11.89 6.36
N ALA A 41 9.85 -10.99 6.26
CA ALA A 41 8.59 -11.04 7.00
C ALA A 41 7.45 -11.71 6.22
N PHE A 42 7.66 -12.09 4.95
CA PHE A 42 6.61 -12.72 4.15
C PHE A 42 6.33 -14.16 4.62
N PRO A 43 5.07 -14.57 4.80
CA PRO A 43 4.69 -15.94 5.14
C PRO A 43 4.97 -16.88 3.96
N LYS A 44 6.03 -17.67 4.03
CA LYS A 44 6.53 -18.49 2.92
C LYS A 44 5.49 -19.48 2.37
N GLU A 45 4.61 -19.97 3.21
CA GLU A 45 3.50 -20.87 2.85
C GLU A 45 2.47 -20.24 1.90
N LEU A 46 2.40 -18.90 1.86
CA LEU A 46 1.52 -18.15 0.95
C LEU A 46 2.18 -17.86 -0.41
N GLY A 47 3.46 -18.17 -0.59
CA GLY A 47 4.20 -17.83 -1.79
C GLY A 47 3.51 -18.31 -3.07
N ALA A 48 3.19 -19.59 -3.17
CA ALA A 48 2.53 -20.15 -4.34
C ALA A 48 1.13 -19.56 -4.62
N GLU A 49 0.38 -19.16 -3.58
CA GLU A 49 -0.91 -18.49 -3.72
C GLU A 49 -0.74 -17.06 -4.27
N VAL A 50 0.19 -16.31 -3.70
CA VAL A 50 0.38 -14.88 -3.98
C VAL A 50 1.04 -14.66 -5.35
N THR A 51 1.91 -15.58 -5.80
CA THR A 51 2.58 -15.45 -7.11
C THR A 51 1.89 -16.21 -8.24
N ALA A 52 0.77 -16.89 -7.99
CA ALA A 52 0.07 -17.63 -9.02
C ALA A 52 -0.51 -16.72 -10.11
N PRO A 53 -0.39 -17.06 -11.40
CA PRO A 53 -1.13 -16.38 -12.45
C PRO A 53 -2.63 -16.36 -12.16
N GLY A 54 -3.28 -15.21 -12.38
CA GLY A 54 -4.71 -14.99 -12.06
C GLY A 54 -5.00 -14.74 -10.58
N ALA A 55 -4.00 -14.69 -9.70
CA ALA A 55 -4.21 -14.36 -8.29
C ALA A 55 -4.76 -12.94 -8.12
N TYR A 56 -4.34 -12.00 -8.95
CA TYR A 56 -4.72 -10.59 -8.89
C TYR A 56 -5.19 -10.05 -10.23
N HIS A 57 -6.00 -8.99 -10.17
CA HIS A 57 -6.38 -8.22 -11.36
C HIS A 57 -5.38 -7.09 -11.64
N ALA A 58 -4.80 -6.52 -10.60
CA ALA A 58 -3.76 -5.51 -10.75
C ALA A 58 -2.78 -5.50 -9.56
N VAL A 59 -1.54 -5.17 -9.88
CA VAL A 59 -0.51 -4.72 -8.93
C VAL A 59 -0.56 -3.21 -8.86
N LEU A 60 -0.55 -2.64 -7.67
CA LEU A 60 -0.48 -1.20 -7.41
C LEU A 60 0.89 -0.89 -6.81
N VAL A 61 1.70 -0.12 -7.51
CA VAL A 61 3.07 0.22 -7.08
C VAL A 61 3.09 1.65 -6.57
N THR A 62 3.46 1.84 -5.30
CA THR A 62 3.54 3.18 -4.70
C THR A 62 4.81 3.90 -5.10
N HIS A 63 5.92 3.20 -5.16
CA HIS A 63 7.22 3.68 -5.60
C HIS A 63 8.17 2.49 -5.87
N PRO A 64 9.29 2.68 -6.59
CA PRO A 64 10.07 1.57 -7.12
C PRO A 64 11.27 1.16 -6.24
N HIS A 65 11.31 1.41 -4.94
CA HIS A 65 12.31 0.80 -4.08
C HIS A 65 12.19 -0.72 -4.09
N SER A 66 13.30 -1.44 -3.94
CA SER A 66 13.34 -2.90 -4.07
C SER A 66 12.38 -3.61 -3.10
N ASP A 67 12.25 -3.11 -1.88
CA ASP A 67 11.36 -3.62 -0.85
C ASP A 67 9.86 -3.33 -1.07
N HIS A 68 9.50 -2.73 -2.23
CA HIS A 68 8.14 -2.48 -2.70
C HIS A 68 7.87 -3.01 -4.11
N PHE A 69 8.92 -3.26 -4.90
CA PHE A 69 8.78 -3.40 -6.33
C PHE A 69 9.50 -4.62 -6.93
N GLU A 70 10.32 -5.32 -6.13
CA GLU A 70 11.22 -6.36 -6.61
C GLU A 70 10.51 -7.46 -7.42
N ASP A 71 9.32 -7.87 -6.99
CA ASP A 71 8.59 -8.96 -7.64
C ASP A 71 7.59 -8.48 -8.71
N ALA A 72 7.49 -7.16 -8.98
CA ALA A 72 6.55 -6.65 -9.97
C ALA A 72 6.83 -7.16 -11.39
N VAL A 73 8.08 -7.11 -11.84
CA VAL A 73 8.47 -7.56 -13.19
C VAL A 73 8.26 -9.06 -13.37
N PRO A 74 8.73 -9.96 -12.48
CA PRO A 74 8.42 -11.38 -12.55
C PRO A 74 6.93 -11.67 -12.64
N LEU A 75 6.12 -11.12 -11.72
CA LEU A 75 4.67 -11.34 -11.71
C LEU A 75 3.98 -10.95 -13.02
N LEU A 76 4.37 -9.80 -13.59
CA LEU A 76 3.81 -9.31 -14.86
C LEU A 76 4.22 -10.17 -16.07
N LYS A 77 5.42 -10.74 -16.04
CA LYS A 77 5.88 -11.66 -17.10
C LYS A 77 5.22 -13.03 -17.02
N ASP A 78 4.95 -13.50 -15.81
CA ASP A 78 4.34 -14.82 -15.57
C ASP A 78 2.83 -14.81 -15.80
N ASP A 79 2.16 -13.64 -15.68
CA ASP A 79 0.73 -13.47 -15.90
C ASP A 79 0.45 -12.34 -16.92
N PRO A 80 0.19 -12.66 -18.20
CA PRO A 80 -0.09 -11.66 -19.25
C PRO A 80 -1.38 -10.84 -19.04
N GLU A 81 -2.32 -11.33 -18.21
CA GLU A 81 -3.58 -10.63 -17.92
C GLU A 81 -3.45 -9.66 -16.75
N LEU A 82 -2.43 -9.84 -15.92
CA LEU A 82 -2.16 -8.97 -14.77
C LEU A 82 -1.84 -7.55 -15.23
N LYS A 83 -2.51 -6.56 -14.64
CA LYS A 83 -2.21 -5.15 -14.88
C LYS A 83 -1.29 -4.61 -13.79
N VAL A 84 -0.50 -3.60 -14.13
CA VAL A 84 0.21 -2.77 -13.17
C VAL A 84 -0.29 -1.33 -13.26
N VAL A 85 -0.65 -0.78 -12.12
CA VAL A 85 -0.98 0.65 -11.99
C VAL A 85 0.19 1.29 -11.24
N ALA A 86 0.86 2.21 -11.90
CA ALA A 86 2.05 2.86 -11.36
C ALA A 86 2.17 4.28 -11.89
N GLN A 87 3.09 5.06 -11.35
CA GLN A 87 3.43 6.36 -11.91
C GLN A 87 4.00 6.21 -13.32
N PHE A 88 3.79 7.20 -14.16
CA PHE A 88 4.11 7.16 -15.59
C PHE A 88 5.57 6.75 -15.87
N GLU A 89 6.52 7.29 -15.12
CA GLU A 89 7.95 6.99 -15.26
C GLU A 89 8.29 5.54 -14.87
N ILE A 90 7.59 5.00 -13.87
CA ILE A 90 7.70 3.56 -13.50
C ILE A 90 7.16 2.70 -14.66
N GLY A 91 6.05 3.13 -15.27
CA GLY A 91 5.49 2.45 -16.45
C GLY A 91 6.46 2.40 -17.63
N LEU A 92 7.17 3.50 -17.90
CA LEU A 92 8.22 3.53 -18.94
C LEU A 92 9.37 2.57 -18.62
N TRP A 93 9.82 2.56 -17.36
CA TRP A 93 10.87 1.64 -16.92
C TRP A 93 10.43 0.17 -17.03
N LEU A 94 9.20 -0.16 -16.65
CA LEU A 94 8.66 -1.52 -16.80
C LEU A 94 8.67 -1.98 -18.27
N LYS A 95 8.37 -1.07 -19.20
CA LYS A 95 8.47 -1.34 -20.64
C LYS A 95 9.92 -1.62 -21.05
N GLU A 96 10.90 -0.87 -20.53
CA GLU A 96 12.33 -1.14 -20.73
C GLU A 96 12.73 -2.53 -20.19
N GLN A 97 12.11 -2.99 -19.10
CA GLN A 97 12.30 -4.33 -18.54
C GLN A 97 11.57 -5.44 -19.32
N GLY A 98 10.90 -5.12 -20.42
CA GLY A 98 10.22 -6.06 -21.29
C GLY A 98 8.82 -6.50 -20.82
N VAL A 99 8.18 -5.73 -19.94
CA VAL A 99 6.78 -5.90 -19.60
C VAL A 99 5.92 -5.44 -20.79
N ASN A 100 4.85 -6.19 -21.10
CA ASN A 100 3.97 -5.86 -22.21
C ASN A 100 3.25 -4.53 -21.94
N GLU A 101 3.29 -3.63 -22.90
CA GLU A 101 2.67 -2.28 -22.79
C GLU A 101 1.16 -2.36 -22.47
N GLY A 102 0.47 -3.40 -22.95
CA GLY A 102 -0.95 -3.62 -22.64
C GLY A 102 -1.25 -3.95 -21.18
N GLN A 103 -0.24 -4.31 -20.38
CA GLN A 103 -0.36 -4.54 -18.95
C GLN A 103 -0.16 -3.26 -18.12
N ILE A 104 0.48 -2.23 -18.70
CA ILE A 104 0.94 -1.04 -18.00
C ILE A 104 -0.13 0.06 -18.04
N VAL A 105 -0.58 0.47 -16.86
CA VAL A 105 -1.44 1.64 -16.67
C VAL A 105 -0.63 2.71 -15.97
N GLY A 106 0.04 3.55 -16.78
CA GLY A 106 0.81 4.70 -16.28
C GLY A 106 -0.15 5.84 -15.91
N MET A 107 -0.05 6.31 -14.68
CA MET A 107 -0.85 7.42 -14.15
C MET A 107 0.03 8.53 -13.59
N ASN A 108 -0.60 9.60 -13.13
CA ASN A 108 0.08 10.65 -12.38
C ASN A 108 -0.74 11.10 -11.18
N THR A 109 -0.08 11.73 -10.21
CA THR A 109 -0.69 12.28 -8.99
C THR A 109 -1.89 13.17 -9.31
N GLY A 110 -2.99 12.97 -8.59
CA GLY A 110 -4.28 13.63 -8.83
C GLY A 110 -5.19 12.90 -9.83
N GLY A 111 -4.65 11.98 -10.63
CA GLY A 111 -5.42 11.17 -11.56
C GLY A 111 -6.28 10.12 -10.86
N THR A 112 -7.41 9.77 -11.47
CA THR A 112 -8.30 8.69 -11.02
C THR A 112 -8.57 7.74 -12.18
N LEU A 113 -8.23 6.45 -11.97
CA LEU A 113 -8.51 5.35 -12.89
C LEU A 113 -9.81 4.66 -12.45
N PRO A 114 -10.83 4.58 -13.32
CA PRO A 114 -11.91 3.62 -13.14
C PRO A 114 -11.38 2.22 -13.52
N PHE A 115 -11.34 1.32 -12.54
CA PHE A 115 -10.86 -0.05 -12.72
C PHE A 115 -11.90 -1.03 -12.17
N LYS A 116 -12.62 -1.73 -13.05
CA LYS A 116 -13.83 -2.50 -12.66
C LYS A 116 -14.77 -1.58 -11.84
N ASP A 117 -15.26 -2.01 -10.70
CA ASP A 117 -16.14 -1.23 -9.81
C ASP A 117 -15.37 -0.46 -8.72
N VAL A 118 -14.10 -0.12 -8.97
CA VAL A 118 -13.24 0.62 -8.05
C VAL A 118 -12.72 1.87 -8.75
N ARG A 119 -12.68 2.98 -8.04
CA ARG A 119 -11.99 4.19 -8.46
C ARG A 119 -10.65 4.25 -7.73
N ILE A 120 -9.57 4.11 -8.48
CA ILE A 120 -8.19 4.15 -7.97
C ILE A 120 -7.65 5.55 -8.21
N THR A 121 -7.39 6.31 -7.15
CA THR A 121 -6.83 7.68 -7.24
C THR A 121 -5.41 7.69 -6.72
N MET A 122 -4.47 8.26 -7.49
CA MET A 122 -3.12 8.54 -7.00
C MET A 122 -3.12 9.84 -6.21
N VAL A 123 -2.51 9.81 -5.02
CA VAL A 123 -2.32 10.98 -4.15
C VAL A 123 -0.85 11.15 -3.78
N PRO A 124 -0.39 12.37 -3.42
CA PRO A 124 1.00 12.60 -3.08
C PRO A 124 1.48 11.80 -1.87
N ALA A 125 2.76 11.43 -1.88
CA ALA A 125 3.53 10.98 -0.72
C ALA A 125 4.86 11.71 -0.67
N ILE A 126 5.49 11.77 0.50
CA ILE A 126 6.78 12.44 0.72
C ILE A 126 7.84 11.40 1.08
N HIS A 127 8.55 10.97 0.07
CA HIS A 127 9.61 9.96 0.15
C HIS A 127 10.53 10.08 -1.05
N THR A 128 11.49 9.17 -1.23
CA THR A 128 12.27 9.03 -2.46
C THR A 128 11.66 7.98 -3.38
N SER A 129 12.03 8.00 -4.67
CA SER A 129 11.44 7.12 -5.68
C SER A 129 12.51 6.78 -6.71
N SER A 130 13.18 5.64 -6.54
CA SER A 130 14.27 5.21 -7.44
C SER A 130 14.41 3.69 -7.46
N VAL A 131 14.89 3.16 -8.59
CA VAL A 131 15.49 1.83 -8.70
C VAL A 131 17.01 1.95 -8.60
N THR A 132 17.69 0.85 -8.23
CA THR A 132 19.15 0.77 -8.32
C THR A 132 19.51 0.04 -9.61
N GLU A 133 20.21 0.71 -10.52
CA GLU A 133 20.74 0.15 -11.77
C GLU A 133 22.24 0.37 -11.82
N ASP A 134 23.00 -0.66 -12.12
CA ASP A 134 24.47 -0.62 -12.21
C ASP A 134 25.14 0.00 -10.96
N GLY A 135 24.53 -0.22 -9.78
CA GLY A 135 25.00 0.32 -8.50
C GLY A 135 24.69 1.79 -8.25
N ALA A 136 23.90 2.44 -9.10
CA ALA A 136 23.50 3.83 -8.97
C ALA A 136 21.97 3.99 -8.89
N PRO A 137 21.45 4.98 -8.13
CA PRO A 137 20.02 5.25 -8.10
C PRO A 137 19.57 5.94 -9.40
N ARG A 138 18.54 5.39 -10.04
CA ARG A 138 17.78 6.02 -11.13
C ARG A 138 16.41 6.43 -10.61
N ALA A 139 16.14 7.72 -10.52
CA ALA A 139 14.84 8.24 -10.10
C ALA A 139 13.76 7.92 -11.14
N LEU A 140 12.61 7.43 -10.65
CA LEU A 140 11.43 7.10 -11.45
C LEU A 140 10.20 7.81 -10.86
N GLY A 141 10.02 9.06 -11.23
CA GLY A 141 8.91 9.91 -10.79
C GLY A 141 8.92 10.23 -9.30
N PHE A 142 7.74 10.34 -8.71
CA PHE A 142 7.53 10.67 -7.30
C PHE A 142 6.86 9.52 -6.55
N PRO A 143 7.09 9.37 -5.24
CA PRO A 143 6.33 8.41 -4.44
C PRO A 143 4.87 8.85 -4.33
N ILE A 144 3.97 7.89 -4.27
CA ILE A 144 2.53 8.12 -4.21
C ILE A 144 1.84 7.20 -3.22
N GLY A 145 0.64 7.60 -2.80
CA GLY A 145 -0.32 6.70 -2.17
C GLY A 145 -1.51 6.42 -3.09
N TYR A 146 -2.31 5.43 -2.73
CA TYR A 146 -3.52 5.05 -3.45
C TYR A 146 -4.77 5.17 -2.60
N VAL A 147 -5.78 5.87 -3.11
CA VAL A 147 -7.14 5.87 -2.58
C VAL A 147 -7.99 4.94 -3.45
N LEU A 148 -8.45 3.84 -2.86
CA LEU A 148 -9.32 2.84 -3.46
C LEU A 148 -10.75 3.09 -2.98
N ARG A 149 -11.62 3.61 -3.85
CA ARG A 149 -13.02 3.86 -3.51
C ARG A 149 -13.89 2.83 -4.22
N PHE A 150 -14.50 1.94 -3.45
CA PHE A 150 -15.38 0.88 -3.94
C PHE A 150 -16.80 1.37 -4.20
N ALA A 151 -17.56 0.64 -5.03
CA ALA A 151 -18.93 1.00 -5.40
C ALA A 151 -19.90 1.05 -4.20
N ASN A 152 -19.63 0.28 -3.13
CA ASN A 152 -20.41 0.32 -1.88
C ASN A 152 -20.11 1.55 -0.99
N GLY A 153 -19.23 2.45 -1.44
CA GLY A 153 -18.82 3.67 -0.74
C GLY A 153 -17.66 3.48 0.25
N PHE A 154 -17.23 2.25 0.55
CA PHE A 154 -16.07 2.02 1.40
C PHE A 154 -14.79 2.48 0.71
N THR A 155 -13.94 3.18 1.44
CA THR A 155 -12.72 3.77 0.90
C THR A 155 -11.50 3.32 1.71
N ILE A 156 -10.51 2.76 1.02
CA ILE A 156 -9.20 2.41 1.58
C ILE A 156 -8.17 3.42 1.07
N TYR A 157 -7.36 3.94 1.96
CA TYR A 157 -6.18 4.73 1.61
C TYR A 157 -4.91 4.00 2.07
N ASN A 158 -4.10 3.55 1.10
CA ASN A 158 -2.74 3.14 1.34
C ASN A 158 -1.84 4.34 1.07
N THR A 159 -1.08 4.77 2.09
CA THR A 159 -0.27 5.99 1.98
C THR A 159 0.99 5.80 1.15
N GLY A 160 1.40 4.55 0.89
CA GLY A 160 2.75 4.24 0.49
C GLY A 160 3.76 4.66 1.57
N ASP A 161 5.03 4.66 1.23
CA ASP A 161 6.07 5.22 2.09
C ASP A 161 6.03 6.73 2.07
N THR A 162 5.96 7.32 3.25
CA THR A 162 5.80 8.77 3.38
C THR A 162 6.19 9.29 4.75
N ALA A 163 6.62 10.54 4.82
CA ALA A 163 6.51 11.35 6.01
C ALA A 163 5.05 11.82 6.20
N VAL A 164 4.72 12.35 7.38
CA VAL A 164 3.44 13.03 7.58
C VAL A 164 3.41 14.34 6.76
N THR A 165 2.28 14.58 6.08
CA THR A 165 2.09 15.79 5.25
C THR A 165 0.67 16.33 5.39
N MET A 166 0.50 17.64 5.15
CA MET A 166 -0.81 18.27 5.16
C MET A 166 -1.73 17.81 4.01
N ASP A 167 -1.17 17.19 2.97
CA ASP A 167 -1.96 16.58 1.90
C ASP A 167 -2.89 15.49 2.43
N MET A 168 -2.54 14.84 3.54
CA MET A 168 -3.41 13.88 4.23
C MET A 168 -4.74 14.50 4.68
N LYS A 169 -4.74 15.80 5.05
CA LYS A 169 -5.98 16.52 5.35
C LYS A 169 -6.84 16.72 4.09
N ILE A 170 -6.21 16.96 2.94
CA ILE A 170 -6.89 17.06 1.64
C ILE A 170 -7.48 15.70 1.26
N VAL A 171 -6.74 14.61 1.49
CA VAL A 171 -7.25 13.23 1.28
C VAL A 171 -8.48 12.97 2.16
N HIS A 172 -8.44 13.37 3.45
CA HIS A 172 -9.62 13.27 4.32
C HIS A 172 -10.82 14.05 3.77
N ASP A 173 -10.61 15.30 3.40
CA ASP A 173 -11.72 16.18 2.98
C ASP A 173 -12.39 15.70 1.69
N LEU A 174 -11.59 15.18 0.74
CA LEU A 174 -12.08 14.72 -0.57
C LEU A 174 -12.60 13.29 -0.57
N TYR A 175 -11.97 12.39 0.18
CA TYR A 175 -12.20 10.94 0.02
C TYR A 175 -12.71 10.26 1.28
N LYS A 176 -12.51 10.84 2.47
CA LYS A 176 -12.97 10.31 3.77
C LYS A 176 -12.68 8.82 3.93
N PRO A 177 -11.40 8.39 3.92
CA PRO A 177 -11.05 6.99 3.97
C PRO A 177 -11.58 6.33 5.25
N ASN A 178 -12.23 5.17 5.09
CA ASN A 178 -12.69 4.36 6.21
C ASN A 178 -11.55 3.55 6.82
N LEU A 179 -10.62 3.08 5.98
CA LEU A 179 -9.44 2.35 6.38
C LEU A 179 -8.19 3.04 5.83
N VAL A 180 -7.20 3.23 6.70
CA VAL A 180 -5.88 3.75 6.32
C VAL A 180 -4.83 2.70 6.59
N ILE A 181 -3.99 2.43 5.59
CA ILE A 181 -2.77 1.62 5.69
C ILE A 181 -1.60 2.60 5.60
N LEU A 182 -0.71 2.60 6.61
CA LEU A 182 0.38 3.56 6.68
C LEU A 182 1.64 2.95 7.29
N PRO A 183 2.85 3.43 6.92
CA PRO A 183 4.08 2.97 7.52
C PRO A 183 4.21 3.47 8.96
N ILE A 184 4.78 2.62 9.83
CA ILE A 184 5.02 2.93 11.24
C ILE A 184 6.43 2.54 11.71
N GLY A 185 7.30 2.14 10.75
CA GLY A 185 8.59 1.51 11.02
C GLY A 185 9.66 2.47 11.55
N ASP A 186 9.45 3.79 11.42
CA ASP A 186 10.44 4.81 11.72
C ASP A 186 11.68 4.76 10.81
N PHE A 187 12.67 5.59 11.02
CA PHE A 187 13.95 5.71 10.33
C PHE A 187 13.84 6.05 8.83
N TYR A 188 13.18 5.24 8.02
CA TYR A 188 12.96 5.51 6.58
C TYR A 188 11.57 6.11 6.29
N THR A 189 10.63 5.92 7.21
CA THR A 189 9.23 6.35 7.06
C THR A 189 8.74 7.01 8.35
N MET A 190 7.42 7.19 8.48
CA MET A 190 6.85 7.67 9.74
C MET A 190 7.12 6.70 10.88
N GLY A 191 7.50 7.26 12.05
CA GLY A 191 7.41 6.57 13.33
C GLY A 191 6.03 6.75 13.98
N ALA A 192 5.86 6.18 15.17
CA ALA A 192 4.57 6.16 15.87
C ALA A 192 3.96 7.56 16.10
N GLU A 193 4.77 8.57 16.44
CA GLU A 193 4.30 9.94 16.68
C GLU A 193 3.73 10.57 15.41
N GLN A 194 4.46 10.50 14.30
CA GLN A 194 4.03 11.03 13.00
C GLN A 194 2.83 10.26 12.46
N ALA A 195 2.82 8.93 12.57
CA ALA A 195 1.70 8.09 12.15
C ALA A 195 0.42 8.40 12.95
N ALA A 196 0.53 8.65 14.26
CA ALA A 196 -0.62 9.08 15.07
C ALA A 196 -1.15 10.45 14.63
N TYR A 197 -0.26 11.39 14.28
CA TYR A 197 -0.67 12.69 13.74
C TYR A 197 -1.30 12.55 12.34
N ALA A 198 -0.76 11.68 11.48
CA ALA A 198 -1.36 11.36 10.19
C ALA A 198 -2.80 10.84 10.35
N LEU A 199 -3.02 9.91 11.28
CA LEU A 199 -4.36 9.40 11.59
C LEU A 199 -5.27 10.48 12.19
N HIS A 200 -4.73 11.45 12.94
CA HIS A 200 -5.49 12.62 13.39
C HIS A 200 -5.96 13.49 12.22
N LEU A 201 -5.14 13.66 11.18
CA LEU A 201 -5.55 14.41 9.98
C LEU A 201 -6.56 13.63 9.13
N LEU A 202 -6.41 12.30 9.03
CA LEU A 202 -7.20 11.41 8.17
C LEU A 202 -8.52 10.95 8.81
N GLN A 203 -8.59 10.83 10.14
CA GLN A 203 -9.76 10.43 10.92
C GLN A 203 -10.50 9.16 10.42
N PRO A 204 -9.79 8.06 10.10
CA PRO A 204 -10.43 6.86 9.58
C PRO A 204 -11.16 6.08 10.68
N ASP A 205 -12.04 5.14 10.26
CA ASP A 205 -12.63 4.15 11.17
C ASP A 205 -11.61 3.11 11.62
N PHE A 206 -10.73 2.69 10.70
CA PHE A 206 -9.71 1.66 10.91
C PHE A 206 -8.34 2.14 10.46
N ALA A 207 -7.29 1.67 11.14
CA ALA A 207 -5.91 1.86 10.72
C ALA A 207 -5.13 0.54 10.82
N ILE A 208 -4.24 0.30 9.84
CA ILE A 208 -3.29 -0.82 9.85
C ILE A 208 -1.88 -0.21 9.69
N GLY A 209 -0.97 -0.56 10.60
CA GLY A 209 0.44 -0.22 10.46
C GLY A 209 1.19 -1.25 9.62
N GLY A 210 1.85 -0.78 8.56
CA GLY A 210 2.79 -1.56 7.74
C GLY A 210 4.24 -1.08 7.92
N HIS A 211 5.15 -1.65 7.13
CA HIS A 211 6.55 -1.24 7.02
C HIS A 211 7.29 -1.22 8.37
N TRP A 212 7.10 -2.25 9.20
CA TRP A 212 7.73 -2.38 10.51
C TRP A 212 8.16 -3.82 10.79
N GLY A 213 9.21 -3.97 11.61
CA GLY A 213 9.66 -5.28 12.11
C GLY A 213 10.22 -6.24 11.04
N THR A 214 10.50 -5.76 9.82
CA THR A 214 10.94 -6.61 8.69
C THR A 214 12.44 -6.87 8.74
N PHE A 215 13.25 -5.84 8.99
CA PHE A 215 14.69 -5.93 8.95
C PHE A 215 15.30 -5.85 10.35
N ASN A 216 16.27 -6.73 10.66
CA ASN A 216 16.97 -6.74 11.91
C ASN A 216 17.85 -5.49 12.09
N GLY A 217 17.90 -4.94 13.30
CA GLY A 217 18.76 -3.80 13.63
C GLY A 217 18.16 -2.43 13.32
N MET A 218 16.94 -2.38 12.78
CA MET A 218 16.18 -1.13 12.62
C MET A 218 15.48 -0.75 13.93
N PRO A 219 15.33 0.56 14.23
CA PRO A 219 14.50 0.98 15.35
C PRO A 219 13.09 0.41 15.19
N PRO A 220 12.49 -0.18 16.22
CA PRO A 220 11.17 -0.76 16.09
C PRO A 220 10.10 0.30 16.24
N GLY A 221 9.55 0.78 15.10
CA GLY A 221 8.18 1.21 15.12
C GLY A 221 7.32 0.00 15.39
N THR A 222 6.34 0.07 16.28
CA THR A 222 5.44 -1.04 16.56
C THR A 222 3.99 -0.56 16.67
N PRO A 223 3.01 -1.45 16.42
CA PRO A 223 1.61 -1.10 16.66
C PRO A 223 1.32 -0.65 18.09
N GLU A 224 2.06 -1.18 19.08
CA GLU A 224 1.92 -0.78 20.49
C GLU A 224 2.42 0.64 20.76
N ALA A 225 3.51 1.03 20.08
CA ALA A 225 3.99 2.41 20.12
C ALA A 225 2.99 3.37 19.49
N LEU A 226 2.42 3.01 18.33
CA LEU A 226 1.37 3.78 17.66
C LEU A 226 0.12 3.90 18.53
N GLU A 227 -0.35 2.81 19.14
CA GLU A 227 -1.52 2.82 20.02
C GLU A 227 -1.35 3.79 21.20
N LYS A 228 -0.15 3.82 21.80
CA LYS A 228 0.19 4.76 22.86
C LYS A 228 0.12 6.21 22.40
N GLU A 229 0.63 6.52 21.20
CA GLU A 229 0.56 7.87 20.64
C GLU A 229 -0.86 8.28 20.24
N LEU A 230 -1.66 7.34 19.68
CA LEU A 230 -3.07 7.59 19.33
C LEU A 230 -3.93 8.01 20.53
N ALA A 231 -3.62 7.51 21.72
CA ALA A 231 -4.33 7.88 22.94
C ALA A 231 -4.29 9.40 23.21
N ARG A 232 -3.25 10.11 22.73
CA ARG A 232 -3.11 11.57 22.86
C ARG A 232 -4.18 12.34 22.09
N TYR A 233 -4.63 11.79 20.94
CA TYR A 233 -5.59 12.44 20.05
C TYR A 233 -7.05 12.06 20.32
N LYS A 234 -7.30 11.08 21.21
CA LYS A 234 -8.64 10.57 21.55
C LYS A 234 -9.49 10.22 20.32
N LEU A 235 -8.85 9.70 19.28
CA LEU A 235 -9.51 9.32 18.04
C LEU A 235 -10.39 8.08 18.24
N PRO A 236 -11.55 8.00 17.55
CA PRO A 236 -12.37 6.80 17.52
C PRO A 236 -11.82 5.71 16.59
N THR A 237 -10.65 5.93 15.98
CA THR A 237 -9.98 5.02 15.06
C THR A 237 -9.60 3.73 15.77
N GLN A 238 -10.01 2.60 15.21
CA GLN A 238 -9.60 1.29 15.69
C GLN A 238 -8.29 0.88 15.01
N LEU A 239 -7.21 0.78 15.78
CA LEU A 239 -5.94 0.24 15.31
C LEU A 239 -6.05 -1.29 15.21
N ILE A 240 -5.88 -1.82 14.01
CA ILE A 240 -5.88 -3.26 13.72
C ILE A 240 -4.42 -3.74 13.70
N LYS A 241 -4.10 -4.63 14.60
CA LYS A 241 -2.76 -5.21 14.73
C LYS A 241 -2.75 -6.57 14.03
N LEU A 242 -2.25 -6.60 12.81
CA LEU A 242 -2.07 -7.83 12.05
C LEU A 242 -0.65 -8.37 12.21
N LYS A 243 -0.51 -9.68 12.18
CA LYS A 243 0.75 -10.37 11.88
C LYS A 243 0.81 -10.65 10.37
N PRO A 244 2.00 -10.81 9.79
CA PRO A 244 2.12 -11.24 8.41
C PRO A 244 1.30 -12.51 8.13
N GLY A 245 0.50 -12.48 7.06
CA GLY A 245 -0.47 -13.53 6.70
C GLY A 245 -1.87 -13.34 7.27
N GLU A 246 -2.06 -12.53 8.33
CA GLU A 246 -3.38 -12.28 8.91
C GLU A 246 -4.20 -11.28 8.08
N SER A 247 -5.51 -11.43 8.16
CA SER A 247 -6.49 -10.62 7.43
C SER A 247 -7.45 -9.89 8.37
N LEU A 248 -7.81 -8.68 7.98
CA LEU A 248 -9.01 -7.99 8.44
C LEU A 248 -10.14 -8.28 7.45
N THR A 249 -11.27 -8.77 7.94
CA THR A 249 -12.50 -9.07 7.20
C THR A 249 -13.72 -8.45 7.86
#